data_84d1a96a613f542210f090797cef0676
#
_entry.id   84d1a96a613f542210f090797cef0676
#
_cell.length_a   1.000
_cell.length_b   1.000
_cell.length_c   1.000
_cell.angle_alpha   90.00
_cell.angle_beta   90.00
_cell.angle_gamma   90.00
#
_symmetry.space_group_name_H-M   'P 1'
#
loop_
_entity.id
_entity.type
_entity.pdbx_description
1 polymer ?
#
loop_
_entity_poly.entity_id
_entity_poly.type
_entity_poly.pdbx_seq_one_letter_code
_entity_poly.pdbx_strand_id
1 'polypeptide(L)'
;RHRKAHFAEQNAVREQARRIKEQIIERSRPLADSTDWGTTSRAFRDLMNEWKAAGPAPRDVDEKLWKEFRGIQDVFFDARAKAQSIQDEEYRGNQEAKEKLLDEAEQKILPVKDVEAAKEALRDFLTTFNEIGRVPRDAMRSIDARVKDLEGKVHSAEQAEWKRTDPQARERAQATVDMLTAQIDKLKTDAAKAEADARTAAAAKARESIATYESWLDQARKALKDFTS
;
A
#
# COMPACT_ATOMS: atom_id res chain seq x y z
N ARG A 1 42.16 -61.41 -18.31
CA ARG A 1 40.68 -61.55 -18.44
C ARG A 1 39.94 -60.45 -17.64
N HIS A 2 40.32 -60.16 -16.43
CA HIS A 2 39.66 -59.12 -15.56
C HIS A 2 39.69 -57.70 -16.14
N ARG A 3 40.77 -57.25 -16.74
CA ARG A 3 40.86 -55.89 -17.32
C ARG A 3 39.88 -55.70 -18.50
N LYS A 4 39.70 -56.71 -19.36
CA LYS A 4 38.78 -56.63 -20.48
C LYS A 4 37.32 -56.60 -20.04
N ALA A 5 36.97 -57.40 -18.99
CA ALA A 5 35.62 -57.39 -18.42
C ALA A 5 35.30 -56.01 -17.75
N HIS A 6 36.22 -55.48 -16.95
CA HIS A 6 36.02 -54.16 -16.31
C HIS A 6 35.92 -53.00 -17.37
N PHE A 7 36.70 -53.04 -18.43
CA PHE A 7 36.59 -52.05 -19.49
C PHE A 7 35.28 -52.17 -20.28
N ALA A 8 34.80 -53.37 -20.52
CA ALA A 8 33.50 -53.58 -21.16
C ALA A 8 32.36 -53.11 -20.29
N GLU A 9 32.41 -53.33 -18.98
CA GLU A 9 31.44 -52.83 -18.00
C GLU A 9 31.40 -51.31 -17.93
N GLN A 10 32.56 -50.66 -17.86
CA GLN A 10 32.63 -49.17 -17.89
C GLN A 10 32.10 -48.58 -19.19
N ASN A 11 32.36 -49.22 -20.34
CA ASN A 11 31.79 -48.80 -21.62
C ASN A 11 30.26 -48.95 -21.68
N ALA A 12 29.75 -50.06 -21.13
CA ALA A 12 28.31 -50.26 -21.04
C ALA A 12 27.61 -49.20 -20.18
N VAL A 13 28.21 -48.81 -19.04
CA VAL A 13 27.72 -47.71 -18.19
C VAL A 13 27.72 -46.39 -18.92
N ARG A 14 28.79 -46.07 -19.63
CA ARG A 14 28.89 -44.81 -20.45
C ARG A 14 27.87 -44.77 -21.58
N GLU A 15 27.63 -45.87 -22.25
CA GLU A 15 26.61 -45.96 -23.29
C GLU A 15 25.19 -45.87 -22.70
N GLN A 16 24.96 -46.38 -21.53
CA GLN A 16 23.70 -46.17 -20.81
C GLN A 16 23.50 -44.70 -20.45
N ALA A 17 24.52 -44.02 -19.93
CA ALA A 17 24.49 -42.58 -19.66
C ALA A 17 24.19 -41.77 -20.93
N ARG A 18 24.77 -42.14 -22.08
CA ARG A 18 24.48 -41.53 -23.38
C ARG A 18 22.99 -41.62 -23.70
N ARG A 19 22.40 -42.81 -23.63
CA ARG A 19 20.99 -43.03 -23.94
C ARG A 19 20.07 -42.20 -23.03
N ILE A 20 20.36 -42.14 -21.76
CA ILE A 20 19.60 -41.32 -20.80
C ILE A 20 19.69 -39.85 -21.19
N LYS A 21 20.88 -39.35 -21.51
CA LYS A 21 21.07 -37.94 -21.89
C LYS A 21 20.36 -37.61 -23.23
N GLU A 22 20.38 -38.50 -24.20
CA GLU A 22 19.62 -38.35 -25.44
C GLU A 22 18.11 -38.27 -25.16
N GLN A 23 17.58 -39.10 -24.25
CA GLN A 23 16.17 -39.05 -23.86
C GLN A 23 15.83 -37.74 -23.13
N ILE A 24 16.74 -37.22 -22.28
CA ILE A 24 16.57 -35.92 -21.62
C ILE A 24 16.48 -34.80 -22.64
N ILE A 25 17.33 -34.82 -23.66
CA ILE A 25 17.30 -33.84 -24.78
C ILE A 25 15.96 -33.90 -25.49
N GLU A 26 15.48 -35.08 -25.89
CA GLU A 26 14.19 -35.24 -26.55
C GLU A 26 13.02 -34.72 -25.70
N ARG A 27 13.05 -35.00 -24.39
CA ARG A 27 12.03 -34.47 -23.43
C ARG A 27 12.14 -32.99 -23.21
N SER A 28 13.30 -32.38 -23.38
CA SER A 28 13.53 -30.95 -23.21
C SER A 28 13.12 -30.11 -24.41
N ARG A 29 13.15 -30.65 -25.64
CA ARG A 29 12.85 -29.93 -26.88
C ARG A 29 11.48 -29.21 -26.85
N PRO A 30 10.36 -29.87 -26.49
CA PRO A 30 9.06 -29.20 -26.44
C PRO A 30 8.95 -28.15 -25.33
N LEU A 31 9.85 -28.13 -24.37
CA LEU A 31 9.87 -27.16 -23.26
C LEU A 31 10.49 -25.81 -23.65
N ALA A 32 11.31 -25.79 -24.73
CA ALA A 32 12.02 -24.58 -25.14
C ALA A 32 11.11 -23.40 -25.44
N ASP A 33 9.95 -23.66 -26.05
CA ASP A 33 8.98 -22.64 -26.47
C ASP A 33 7.83 -22.42 -25.45
N SER A 34 7.93 -23.04 -24.27
CA SER A 34 6.92 -22.89 -23.23
C SER A 34 6.90 -21.46 -22.65
N THR A 35 5.70 -20.95 -22.42
CA THR A 35 5.45 -19.69 -21.72
C THR A 35 4.98 -19.89 -20.27
N ASP A 36 4.81 -21.12 -19.82
CA ASP A 36 4.59 -21.46 -18.40
C ASP A 36 5.92 -21.47 -17.65
N TRP A 37 6.38 -20.28 -17.31
CA TRP A 37 7.71 -20.04 -16.72
C TRP A 37 7.94 -20.83 -15.44
N GLY A 38 6.94 -20.96 -14.60
CA GLY A 38 7.07 -21.62 -13.29
C GLY A 38 7.18 -23.14 -13.42
N THR A 39 6.26 -23.78 -14.10
CA THR A 39 6.21 -25.24 -14.29
C THR A 39 7.39 -25.72 -15.13
N THR A 40 7.68 -25.01 -16.24
CA THR A 40 8.77 -25.38 -17.14
C THR A 40 10.15 -25.20 -16.52
N SER A 41 10.36 -24.15 -15.69
CA SER A 41 11.61 -24.01 -14.93
C SER A 41 11.86 -25.18 -13.97
N ARG A 42 10.80 -25.67 -13.33
CA ARG A 42 10.89 -26.89 -12.49
C ARG A 42 11.22 -28.13 -13.30
N ALA A 43 10.57 -28.30 -14.45
CA ALA A 43 10.85 -29.40 -15.37
C ALA A 43 12.30 -29.41 -15.82
N PHE A 44 12.88 -28.27 -16.20
CA PHE A 44 14.30 -28.17 -16.52
C PHE A 44 15.24 -28.47 -15.35
N ARG A 45 14.85 -28.10 -14.14
CA ARG A 45 15.61 -28.45 -12.94
C ARG A 45 15.63 -29.97 -12.71
N ASP A 46 14.50 -30.62 -12.88
CA ASP A 46 14.37 -32.06 -12.74
C ASP A 46 15.20 -32.79 -13.82
N LEU A 47 15.12 -32.35 -15.09
CA LEU A 47 15.93 -32.86 -16.18
C LEU A 47 17.44 -32.66 -15.92
N MET A 48 17.84 -31.56 -15.32
CA MET A 48 19.22 -31.31 -14.94
C MET A 48 19.68 -32.27 -13.84
N ASN A 49 18.84 -32.58 -12.87
CA ASN A 49 19.13 -33.58 -11.84
C ASN A 49 19.27 -34.98 -12.43
N GLU A 50 18.39 -35.38 -13.37
CA GLU A 50 18.50 -36.62 -14.11
C GLU A 50 19.81 -36.67 -14.93
N TRP A 51 20.18 -35.53 -15.58
CA TRP A 51 21.42 -35.41 -16.32
C TRP A 51 22.67 -35.66 -15.47
N LYS A 52 22.70 -35.08 -14.29
CA LYS A 52 23.80 -35.26 -13.33
C LYS A 52 23.84 -36.71 -12.82
N ALA A 53 22.69 -37.32 -12.55
CA ALA A 53 22.58 -38.68 -12.07
C ALA A 53 23.01 -39.73 -13.12
N ALA A 54 22.83 -39.42 -14.41
CA ALA A 54 23.22 -40.32 -15.50
C ALA A 54 24.73 -40.58 -15.56
N GLY A 55 25.55 -39.68 -15.02
CA GLY A 55 27.00 -39.78 -15.05
C GLY A 55 27.63 -39.45 -16.41
N PRO A 56 28.91 -39.76 -16.60
CA PRO A 56 29.62 -39.41 -17.84
C PRO A 56 29.24 -40.39 -19.00
N ALA A 57 28.91 -39.83 -20.14
CA ALA A 57 28.83 -40.56 -21.42
C ALA A 57 30.23 -40.64 -22.08
N PRO A 58 30.40 -41.34 -23.22
CA PRO A 58 31.65 -41.27 -23.98
C PRO A 58 32.03 -39.81 -24.29
N ARG A 59 33.29 -39.46 -24.06
CA ARG A 59 33.78 -38.08 -24.00
C ARG A 59 33.46 -37.23 -25.25
N ASP A 60 33.60 -37.80 -26.41
CA ASP A 60 33.35 -37.14 -27.70
C ASP A 60 31.86 -36.81 -27.92
N VAL A 61 31.00 -37.63 -27.38
CA VAL A 61 29.54 -37.51 -27.47
C VAL A 61 28.99 -36.65 -26.32
N ASP A 62 29.54 -36.79 -25.10
CA ASP A 62 29.06 -36.10 -23.91
C ASP A 62 29.10 -34.57 -24.05
N GLU A 63 30.16 -34.03 -24.63
CA GLU A 63 30.29 -32.60 -24.89
C GLU A 63 29.25 -32.10 -25.91
N LYS A 64 28.95 -32.89 -26.96
CA LYS A 64 27.92 -32.54 -27.93
C LYS A 64 26.53 -32.55 -27.33
N LEU A 65 26.21 -33.61 -26.56
CA LEU A 65 24.93 -33.71 -25.85
C LEU A 65 24.74 -32.56 -24.85
N TRP A 66 25.79 -32.19 -24.14
CA TRP A 66 25.74 -31.05 -23.20
C TRP A 66 25.46 -29.73 -23.92
N LYS A 67 26.14 -29.44 -25.04
CA LYS A 67 25.90 -28.24 -25.83
C LYS A 67 24.46 -28.17 -26.34
N GLU A 68 23.92 -29.30 -26.80
CA GLU A 68 22.56 -29.39 -27.29
C GLU A 68 21.54 -29.14 -26.15
N PHE A 69 21.67 -29.84 -25.03
CA PHE A 69 20.79 -29.67 -23.88
C PHE A 69 20.83 -28.24 -23.35
N ARG A 70 22.02 -27.68 -23.18
CA ARG A 70 22.21 -26.30 -22.77
C ARG A 70 21.61 -25.30 -23.75
N GLY A 71 21.77 -25.51 -25.05
CA GLY A 71 21.14 -24.66 -26.07
C GLY A 71 19.63 -24.63 -25.97
N ILE A 72 18.99 -25.78 -25.69
CA ILE A 72 17.53 -25.85 -25.45
C ILE A 72 17.13 -25.09 -24.20
N GLN A 73 17.88 -25.25 -23.11
CA GLN A 73 17.65 -24.48 -21.86
C GLN A 73 17.80 -22.98 -22.09
N ASP A 74 18.84 -22.57 -22.81
CA ASP A 74 19.14 -21.16 -23.08
C ASP A 74 17.99 -20.48 -23.82
N VAL A 75 17.38 -21.14 -24.81
CA VAL A 75 16.21 -20.62 -25.53
C VAL A 75 15.07 -20.29 -24.57
N PHE A 76 14.74 -21.20 -23.67
CA PHE A 76 13.68 -21.00 -22.69
C PHE A 76 14.01 -19.91 -21.68
N PHE A 77 15.20 -19.96 -21.07
CA PHE A 77 15.58 -19.01 -20.02
C PHE A 77 15.81 -17.60 -20.55
N ASP A 78 16.31 -17.45 -21.79
CA ASP A 78 16.43 -16.14 -22.45
C ASP A 78 15.07 -15.55 -22.76
N ALA A 79 14.12 -16.36 -23.26
CA ALA A 79 12.74 -15.92 -23.48
C ALA A 79 12.05 -15.50 -22.17
N ARG A 80 12.26 -16.26 -21.09
CA ARG A 80 11.75 -15.92 -19.77
C ARG A 80 12.35 -14.60 -19.26
N ALA A 81 13.66 -14.44 -19.37
CA ALA A 81 14.34 -13.21 -18.94
C ALA A 81 13.85 -11.98 -19.72
N LYS A 82 13.63 -12.14 -21.04
CA LYS A 82 13.08 -11.08 -21.89
C LYS A 82 11.66 -10.71 -21.49
N ALA A 83 10.80 -11.70 -21.26
CA ALA A 83 9.43 -11.46 -20.80
C ALA A 83 9.40 -10.74 -19.44
N GLN A 84 10.29 -11.13 -18.53
CA GLN A 84 10.45 -10.48 -17.22
C GLN A 84 10.89 -9.02 -17.37
N SER A 85 11.86 -8.75 -18.25
CA SER A 85 12.35 -7.38 -18.50
C SER A 85 11.25 -6.48 -19.06
N ILE A 86 10.46 -6.96 -20.02
CA ILE A 86 9.32 -6.21 -20.57
C ILE A 86 8.30 -5.89 -19.50
N GLN A 87 7.99 -6.86 -18.63
CA GLN A 87 7.06 -6.66 -17.52
C GLN A 87 7.60 -5.64 -16.49
N ASP A 88 8.89 -5.70 -16.18
CA ASP A 88 9.53 -4.76 -15.26
C ASP A 88 9.53 -3.33 -15.82
N GLU A 89 9.74 -3.16 -17.13
CA GLU A 89 9.64 -1.85 -17.81
C GLU A 89 8.21 -1.31 -17.77
N GLU A 90 7.21 -2.14 -18.04
CA GLU A 90 5.80 -1.77 -17.92
C GLU A 90 5.46 -1.30 -16.49
N TYR A 91 5.88 -2.07 -15.48
CA TYR A 91 5.60 -1.72 -14.08
C TYR A 91 6.29 -0.42 -13.65
N ARG A 92 7.47 -0.14 -14.15
CA ARG A 92 8.15 1.15 -13.92
C ARG A 92 7.42 2.31 -14.59
N GLY A 93 6.98 2.14 -15.84
CA GLY A 93 6.16 3.12 -16.53
C GLY A 93 4.84 3.41 -15.79
N ASN A 94 4.19 2.38 -15.26
CA ASN A 94 3.01 2.53 -14.42
C ASN A 94 3.31 3.27 -13.11
N GLN A 95 4.47 3.00 -12.50
CA GLN A 95 4.91 3.73 -11.30
C GLN A 95 5.06 5.22 -11.59
N GLU A 96 5.79 5.59 -12.63
CA GLU A 96 5.99 7.00 -13.02
C GLU A 96 4.66 7.69 -13.30
N ALA A 97 3.75 7.01 -14.01
CA ALA A 97 2.42 7.55 -14.30
C ALA A 97 1.59 7.75 -13.02
N LYS A 98 1.61 6.81 -12.08
CA LYS A 98 0.89 6.92 -10.80
C LYS A 98 1.47 8.01 -9.91
N GLU A 99 2.79 8.10 -9.81
CA GLU A 99 3.45 9.13 -9.02
C GLU A 99 3.16 10.53 -9.57
N LYS A 100 3.23 10.72 -10.87
CA LYS A 100 2.86 11.97 -11.52
C LYS A 100 1.41 12.35 -11.28
N LEU A 101 0.49 11.40 -11.43
CA LEU A 101 -0.94 11.63 -11.18
C LEU A 101 -1.21 11.99 -9.72
N LEU A 102 -0.49 11.37 -8.77
CA LEU A 102 -0.53 11.72 -7.35
C LEU A 102 -0.04 13.13 -7.08
N ASP A 103 1.09 13.53 -7.66
CA ASP A 103 1.63 14.88 -7.52
C ASP A 103 0.63 15.94 -8.02
N GLU A 104 0.01 15.71 -9.17
CA GLU A 104 -1.01 16.59 -9.74
C GLU A 104 -2.27 16.64 -8.85
N ALA A 105 -2.73 15.50 -8.32
CA ALA A 105 -3.90 15.43 -7.44
C ALA A 105 -3.63 16.14 -6.10
N GLU A 106 -2.48 15.93 -5.48
CA GLU A 106 -2.10 16.60 -4.24
C GLU A 106 -2.04 18.11 -4.42
N GLN A 107 -1.46 18.61 -5.52
CA GLN A 107 -1.41 20.05 -5.82
C GLN A 107 -2.79 20.65 -6.08
N LYS A 108 -3.68 19.91 -6.72
CA LYS A 108 -5.04 20.38 -7.04
C LYS A 108 -5.96 20.37 -5.83
N ILE A 109 -5.84 19.37 -4.97
CA ILE A 109 -6.77 19.09 -3.86
C ILE A 109 -6.33 19.79 -2.57
N LEU A 110 -5.03 19.85 -2.31
CA LEU A 110 -4.51 20.34 -1.04
C LEU A 110 -3.97 21.77 -1.13
N PRO A 111 -4.18 22.60 -0.09
CA PRO A 111 -5.07 22.37 1.04
C PRO A 111 -6.54 22.37 0.62
N VAL A 112 -7.37 21.59 1.29
CA VAL A 112 -8.81 21.51 0.98
C VAL A 112 -9.48 22.83 1.37
N LYS A 113 -9.93 23.58 0.36
CA LYS A 113 -10.65 24.86 0.53
C LYS A 113 -12.14 24.72 0.30
N ASP A 114 -12.51 23.89 -0.66
CA ASP A 114 -13.87 23.52 -1.04
C ASP A 114 -13.97 22.00 -0.98
N VAL A 115 -14.78 21.50 -0.05
CA VAL A 115 -14.89 20.06 0.21
C VAL A 115 -15.54 19.33 -0.95
N GLU A 116 -16.58 19.87 -1.58
CA GLU A 116 -17.26 19.22 -2.70
C GLU A 116 -16.35 19.16 -3.94
N ALA A 117 -15.66 20.24 -4.26
CA ALA A 117 -14.67 20.27 -5.33
C ALA A 117 -13.51 19.29 -5.07
N ALA A 118 -13.03 19.17 -3.83
CA ALA A 118 -11.99 18.22 -3.44
C ALA A 118 -12.44 16.76 -3.56
N LYS A 119 -13.69 16.45 -3.18
CA LYS A 119 -14.29 15.12 -3.32
C LYS A 119 -14.44 14.71 -4.78
N GLU A 120 -14.87 15.64 -5.65
CA GLU A 120 -14.97 15.40 -7.08
C GLU A 120 -13.59 15.14 -7.69
N ALA A 121 -12.61 16.01 -7.40
CA ALA A 121 -11.24 15.85 -7.88
C ALA A 121 -10.60 14.54 -7.39
N LEU A 122 -10.85 14.15 -6.13
CA LEU A 122 -10.39 12.87 -5.58
C LEU A 122 -11.01 11.68 -6.31
N ARG A 123 -12.30 11.73 -6.62
CA ARG A 123 -13.00 10.68 -7.36
C ARG A 123 -12.44 10.51 -8.77
N ASP A 124 -12.23 11.60 -9.47
CA ASP A 124 -11.63 11.61 -10.82
C ASP A 124 -10.21 11.03 -10.79
N PHE A 125 -9.41 11.47 -9.80
CA PHE A 125 -8.08 10.94 -9.56
C PHE A 125 -8.09 9.43 -9.35
N LEU A 126 -8.93 8.91 -8.43
CA LEU A 126 -9.00 7.49 -8.12
C LEU A 126 -9.43 6.65 -9.32
N THR A 127 -10.34 7.15 -10.15
CA THR A 127 -10.77 6.50 -11.39
C THR A 127 -9.60 6.32 -12.33
N THR A 128 -8.88 7.39 -12.66
CA THR A 128 -7.71 7.36 -13.55
C THR A 128 -6.56 6.54 -12.94
N PHE A 129 -6.32 6.69 -11.63
CA PHE A 129 -5.28 5.94 -10.92
C PHE A 129 -5.49 4.42 -10.96
N ASN A 130 -6.73 3.97 -10.85
CA ASN A 130 -7.07 2.55 -10.90
C ASN A 130 -7.00 1.95 -12.32
N GLU A 131 -7.11 2.77 -13.36
CA GLU A 131 -6.91 2.36 -14.76
C GLU A 131 -5.43 2.10 -15.08
N ILE A 132 -4.51 2.75 -14.38
CA ILE A 132 -3.08 2.49 -14.50
C ILE A 132 -2.79 1.11 -13.88
N GLY A 133 -2.02 0.29 -14.59
CA GLY A 133 -1.74 -1.08 -14.19
C GLY A 133 -0.87 -1.21 -12.93
N ARG A 134 -0.28 -2.38 -12.78
CA ARG A 134 0.56 -2.72 -11.62
C ARG A 134 1.87 -1.94 -11.62
N VAL A 135 2.38 -1.72 -10.42
CA VAL A 135 3.69 -1.09 -10.17
C VAL A 135 4.66 -2.11 -9.57
N PRO A 136 5.98 -1.85 -9.57
CA PRO A 136 6.95 -2.67 -8.85
C PRO A 136 6.58 -2.82 -7.38
N ARG A 137 6.86 -3.97 -6.82
CA ARG A 137 6.46 -4.34 -5.45
C ARG A 137 7.03 -3.41 -4.38
N ASP A 138 8.23 -2.91 -4.60
CA ASP A 138 8.93 -1.97 -3.70
C ASP A 138 8.28 -0.59 -3.70
N ALA A 139 7.70 -0.13 -4.82
CA ALA A 139 7.00 1.15 -4.94
C ALA A 139 5.55 1.12 -4.41
N MET A 140 4.91 -0.05 -4.40
CA MET A 140 3.49 -0.20 -4.08
C MET A 140 3.13 0.42 -2.72
N ARG A 141 3.90 0.11 -1.67
CA ARG A 141 3.63 0.58 -0.30
C ARG A 141 3.67 2.09 -0.17
N SER A 142 4.64 2.73 -0.81
CA SER A 142 4.81 4.18 -0.79
C SER A 142 3.65 4.90 -1.51
N ILE A 143 3.28 4.39 -2.68
CA ILE A 143 2.18 4.94 -3.49
C ILE A 143 0.85 4.78 -2.74
N ASP A 144 0.55 3.60 -2.21
CA ASP A 144 -0.68 3.33 -1.44
C ASP A 144 -0.77 4.21 -0.18
N ALA A 145 0.34 4.45 0.49
CA ALA A 145 0.39 5.33 1.65
C ALA A 145 0.04 6.79 1.30
N ARG A 146 0.54 7.29 0.16
CA ARG A 146 0.21 8.64 -0.33
C ARG A 146 -1.27 8.76 -0.72
N VAL A 147 -1.83 7.76 -1.38
CA VAL A 147 -3.26 7.73 -1.73
C VAL A 147 -4.11 7.79 -0.46
N LYS A 148 -3.82 6.96 0.54
CA LYS A 148 -4.53 6.95 1.83
C LYS A 148 -4.40 8.28 2.58
N ASP A 149 -3.24 8.92 2.54
CA ASP A 149 -3.04 10.22 3.17
C ASP A 149 -3.92 11.30 2.49
N LEU A 150 -3.97 11.31 1.15
CA LEU A 150 -4.82 12.22 0.39
C LEU A 150 -6.30 12.00 0.69
N GLU A 151 -6.78 10.75 0.67
CA GLU A 151 -8.15 10.39 1.04
C GLU A 151 -8.47 10.83 2.48
N GLY A 152 -7.56 10.56 3.41
CA GLY A 152 -7.71 10.95 4.82
C GLY A 152 -7.84 12.46 5.03
N LYS A 153 -7.06 13.27 4.29
CA LYS A 153 -7.13 14.73 4.36
C LYS A 153 -8.46 15.28 3.83
N VAL A 154 -8.96 14.74 2.73
CA VAL A 154 -10.27 15.11 2.19
C VAL A 154 -11.39 14.70 3.14
N HIS A 155 -11.35 13.49 3.69
CA HIS A 155 -12.33 13.02 4.66
C HIS A 155 -12.34 13.85 5.95
N SER A 156 -11.16 14.20 6.46
CA SER A 156 -11.06 15.06 7.65
C SER A 156 -11.66 16.45 7.41
N ALA A 157 -11.45 17.03 6.23
CA ALA A 157 -12.04 18.31 5.85
C ALA A 157 -13.57 18.21 5.74
N GLU A 158 -14.10 17.13 5.18
CA GLU A 158 -15.54 16.85 5.11
C GLU A 158 -16.17 16.75 6.50
N GLN A 159 -15.53 16.02 7.40
CA GLN A 159 -16.01 15.92 8.79
C GLN A 159 -15.97 17.25 9.53
N ALA A 160 -14.94 18.06 9.32
CA ALA A 160 -14.83 19.38 9.91
C ALA A 160 -15.95 20.34 9.42
N GLU A 161 -16.22 20.31 8.12
CA GLU A 161 -17.33 21.08 7.52
C GLU A 161 -18.69 20.62 8.05
N TRP A 162 -18.92 19.29 8.10
CA TRP A 162 -20.17 18.75 8.66
C TRP A 162 -20.40 19.19 10.10
N LYS A 163 -19.36 19.16 10.94
CA LYS A 163 -19.45 19.64 12.32
C LYS A 163 -19.79 21.13 12.42
N ARG A 164 -19.25 21.96 11.51
CA ARG A 164 -19.55 23.39 11.47
C ARG A 164 -20.98 23.69 11.02
N THR A 165 -21.49 22.89 10.08
CA THR A 165 -22.80 23.10 9.47
C THR A 165 -23.94 22.31 10.15
N ASP A 166 -23.65 21.48 11.15
CA ASP A 166 -24.65 20.71 11.89
C ASP A 166 -25.55 21.63 12.73
N PRO A 167 -26.83 21.82 12.34
CA PRO A 167 -27.75 22.72 13.07
C PRO A 167 -27.98 22.30 14.53
N GLN A 168 -28.00 20.99 14.79
CA GLN A 168 -28.22 20.46 16.14
C GLN A 168 -27.00 20.67 17.04
N ALA A 169 -25.79 20.54 16.49
CA ALA A 169 -24.57 20.82 17.27
C ALA A 169 -24.46 22.31 17.59
N ARG A 170 -24.80 23.19 16.65
CA ARG A 170 -24.86 24.63 16.86
C ARG A 170 -25.90 25.02 17.91
N GLU A 171 -27.11 24.44 17.82
CA GLU A 171 -28.18 24.68 18.78
C GLU A 171 -27.77 24.25 20.20
N ARG A 172 -27.14 23.08 20.36
CA ARG A 172 -26.60 22.61 21.64
C ARG A 172 -25.50 23.54 22.19
N ALA A 173 -24.60 24.01 21.33
CA ALA A 173 -23.56 24.96 21.73
C ALA A 173 -24.18 26.31 22.17
N GLN A 174 -25.20 26.81 21.48
CA GLN A 174 -25.93 28.01 21.87
C GLN A 174 -26.64 27.84 23.20
N ALA A 175 -27.35 26.72 23.39
CA ALA A 175 -28.02 26.39 24.65
C ALA A 175 -27.04 26.36 25.86
N THR A 176 -25.81 25.85 25.63
CA THR A 176 -24.76 25.88 26.66
C THR A 176 -24.33 27.30 27.02
N VAL A 177 -24.16 28.17 26.03
CA VAL A 177 -23.85 29.60 26.25
C VAL A 177 -24.97 30.29 27.05
N ASP A 178 -26.22 30.05 26.67
CA ASP A 178 -27.40 30.63 27.31
C ASP A 178 -27.54 30.17 28.76
N MET A 179 -27.34 28.85 29.02
CA MET A 179 -27.36 28.28 30.36
C MET A 179 -26.28 28.87 31.26
N LEU A 180 -25.04 28.96 30.78
CA LEU A 180 -23.93 29.53 31.54
C LEU A 180 -24.16 31.03 31.83
N THR A 181 -24.67 31.77 30.86
CA THR A 181 -25.02 33.19 31.02
C THR A 181 -26.08 33.38 32.12
N ALA A 182 -27.17 32.60 32.05
CA ALA A 182 -28.22 32.65 33.06
C ALA A 182 -27.69 32.29 34.47
N GLN A 183 -26.81 31.30 34.57
CA GLN A 183 -26.22 30.92 35.84
C GLN A 183 -25.30 32.04 36.44
N ILE A 184 -24.54 32.71 35.59
CA ILE A 184 -23.70 33.84 35.97
C ILE A 184 -24.58 35.00 36.48
N ASP A 185 -25.68 35.33 35.78
CA ASP A 185 -26.58 36.39 36.17
C ASP A 185 -27.25 36.11 37.51
N LYS A 186 -27.66 34.85 37.76
CA LYS A 186 -28.14 34.40 39.04
C LYS A 186 -27.14 34.57 40.18
N LEU A 187 -25.89 34.12 39.91
CA LEU A 187 -24.80 34.25 40.90
C LEU A 187 -24.44 35.71 41.20
N LYS A 188 -24.49 36.59 40.20
CA LYS A 188 -24.30 38.04 40.39
C LYS A 188 -25.39 38.65 41.25
N THR A 189 -26.64 38.23 41.02
CA THR A 189 -27.76 38.66 41.88
C THR A 189 -27.63 38.16 43.31
N ASP A 190 -27.23 36.91 43.52
CA ASP A 190 -27.02 36.31 44.82
C ASP A 190 -25.84 36.97 45.58
N ALA A 191 -24.76 37.29 44.86
CA ALA A 191 -23.63 38.02 45.41
C ALA A 191 -24.02 39.40 45.86
N ALA A 192 -24.79 40.17 45.10
CA ALA A 192 -25.28 41.50 45.44
C ALA A 192 -26.19 41.47 46.69
N LYS A 193 -27.09 40.45 46.78
CA LYS A 193 -27.87 40.26 48.00
C LYS A 193 -27.06 39.92 49.22
N ALA A 194 -26.06 39.05 49.09
CA ALA A 194 -25.17 38.68 50.18
C ALA A 194 -24.33 39.88 50.67
N GLU A 195 -23.92 40.76 49.77
CA GLU A 195 -23.23 42.01 50.10
C GLU A 195 -24.15 42.98 50.84
N ALA A 196 -25.37 43.16 50.37
CA ALA A 196 -26.37 44.02 51.06
C ALA A 196 -26.72 43.52 52.45
N ASP A 197 -26.74 42.20 52.66
CA ASP A 197 -27.00 41.56 53.96
C ASP A 197 -25.68 41.43 54.87
N ALA A 198 -24.58 42.00 54.42
CA ALA A 198 -23.27 41.94 55.14
C ALA A 198 -22.74 40.49 55.30
N ARG A 199 -23.16 39.54 54.47
CA ARG A 199 -22.69 38.14 54.47
C ARG A 199 -21.44 38.01 53.64
N THR A 200 -20.31 38.52 54.11
CA THR A 200 -19.04 38.66 53.36
C THR A 200 -18.49 37.34 52.82
N ALA A 201 -18.57 36.25 53.63
CA ALA A 201 -18.12 34.92 53.20
C ALA A 201 -18.98 34.37 52.06
N ALA A 202 -20.31 34.57 52.10
CA ALA A 202 -21.21 34.15 51.03
C ALA A 202 -20.97 34.94 49.73
N ALA A 203 -20.75 36.25 49.86
CA ALA A 203 -20.42 37.11 48.71
C ALA A 203 -19.08 36.73 48.07
N ALA A 204 -18.03 36.43 48.86
CA ALA A 204 -16.75 35.98 48.36
C ALA A 204 -16.84 34.65 47.58
N LYS A 205 -17.58 33.67 48.11
CA LYS A 205 -17.82 32.39 47.46
C LYS A 205 -18.59 32.55 46.15
N ALA A 206 -19.58 33.43 46.11
CA ALA A 206 -20.34 33.71 44.90
C ALA A 206 -19.45 34.34 43.81
N ARG A 207 -18.54 35.26 44.16
CA ARG A 207 -17.57 35.85 43.22
C ARG A 207 -16.59 34.81 42.65
N GLU A 208 -16.08 33.88 43.45
CA GLU A 208 -15.24 32.79 43.02
C GLU A 208 -15.97 31.89 42.00
N SER A 209 -17.21 31.55 42.32
CA SER A 209 -18.06 30.79 41.37
C SER A 209 -18.31 31.55 40.09
N ILE A 210 -18.57 32.84 40.14
CA ILE A 210 -18.75 33.68 38.92
C ILE A 210 -17.51 33.61 38.03
N ALA A 211 -16.32 33.80 38.59
CA ALA A 211 -15.07 33.72 37.80
C ALA A 211 -14.89 32.38 37.10
N THR A 212 -15.23 31.27 37.77
CA THR A 212 -15.21 29.94 37.18
C THR A 212 -16.19 29.81 36.02
N TYR A 213 -17.45 30.21 36.19
CA TYR A 213 -18.47 30.16 35.14
C TYR A 213 -18.16 31.10 33.97
N GLU A 214 -17.58 32.28 34.22
CA GLU A 214 -17.12 33.21 33.18
C GLU A 214 -16.03 32.57 32.29
N SER A 215 -15.09 31.82 32.90
CA SER A 215 -14.09 31.05 32.15
C SER A 215 -14.72 29.98 31.24
N TRP A 216 -15.72 29.26 31.79
CA TRP A 216 -16.43 28.26 30.98
C TRP A 216 -17.28 28.91 29.89
N LEU A 217 -17.89 30.03 30.14
CA LEU A 217 -18.65 30.82 29.15
C LEU A 217 -17.74 31.29 28.00
N ASP A 218 -16.52 31.73 28.30
CA ASP A 218 -15.55 32.13 27.28
C ASP A 218 -15.18 30.96 26.37
N GLN A 219 -14.93 29.77 26.94
CA GLN A 219 -14.69 28.54 26.18
C GLN A 219 -15.89 28.13 25.32
N ALA A 220 -17.09 28.21 25.89
CA ALA A 220 -18.31 27.86 25.14
C ALA A 220 -18.57 28.85 24.00
N ARG A 221 -18.29 30.12 24.17
CA ARG A 221 -18.39 31.13 23.10
C ARG A 221 -17.36 30.94 22.02
N LYS A 222 -16.13 30.52 22.34
CA LYS A 222 -15.11 30.17 21.36
C LYS A 222 -15.58 28.96 20.51
N ALA A 223 -16.07 27.91 21.17
CA ALA A 223 -16.61 26.73 20.48
C ALA A 223 -17.80 27.11 19.56
N LEU A 224 -18.67 28.03 19.96
CA LEU A 224 -19.79 28.47 19.15
C LEU A 224 -19.35 29.25 17.90
N LYS A 225 -18.25 30.01 17.96
CA LYS A 225 -17.69 30.71 16.79
C LYS A 225 -17.28 29.76 15.67
N ASP A 226 -16.84 28.54 16.00
CA ASP A 226 -16.44 27.52 15.01
C ASP A 226 -17.61 27.10 14.11
N PHE A 227 -18.87 27.35 14.50
CA PHE A 227 -20.05 27.13 13.69
C PHE A 227 -20.46 28.32 12.81
N THR A 228 -19.81 29.49 12.98
CA THR A 228 -20.17 30.74 12.28
C THR A 228 -19.07 31.24 11.34
N SER A 229 -17.91 30.58 11.37
CA SER A 229 -16.75 30.86 10.49
C SER A 229 -16.77 29.93 9.30
#